data_301a06d5b2d0668aa4f190e7d02298f0
#
_entry.id   301a06d5b2d0668aa4f190e7d02298f0
#
_cell.length_a   1.000
_cell.length_b   1.000
_cell.length_c   1.000
_cell.angle_alpha   90.00
_cell.angle_beta   90.00
_cell.angle_gamma   90.00
#
_symmetry.space_group_name_H-M   'P 1'
#
loop_
_entity.id
_entity.type
_entity.pdbx_description
1 polymer ?
#
loop_
_entity_poly.entity_id
_entity_poly.type
_entity_poly.pdbx_seq_one_letter_code
_entity_poly.pdbx_strand_id
1 'polypeptide(L)'
;MGKIKIGGMVIGAVQTNCYFVYREGSPDCILFDAPDTGKEIVRRIEGAGFHIRALFLTHGHFDHIMGAQDVRLSAGSLAASRGEEAVKIYAPKAEEEMLSDSGYNMTASFGTPMTLRPNVWIEDGQEIEITGIRIKVISTPGHTPGSASFYIEEAGILISGDTLFEESVGRTDFKGGSASVLEKSITEKLFVLPDETEVYPGHGASTTIGHEKKYNPFFSDEF
;
A
#
# COMPACT_ATOMS: atom_id res chain seq x y z
N MET A 1 0.40 -25.39 -3.99
CA MET A 1 1.09 -24.12 -4.31
C MET A 1 1.97 -23.74 -3.12
N GLY A 2 3.09 -23.01 -3.34
CA GLY A 2 3.94 -22.50 -2.25
C GLY A 2 3.19 -21.48 -1.38
N LYS A 3 3.65 -21.27 -0.15
CA LYS A 3 3.03 -20.26 0.75
C LYS A 3 3.24 -18.86 0.22
N ILE A 4 2.28 -17.98 0.49
CA ILE A 4 2.46 -16.53 0.25
C ILE A 4 3.32 -15.96 1.37
N LYS A 5 4.26 -15.13 1.01
CA LYS A 5 5.21 -14.44 1.90
C LYS A 5 5.22 -12.95 1.61
N ILE A 6 5.63 -12.18 2.58
CA ILE A 6 5.82 -10.75 2.48
C ILE A 6 7.25 -10.38 2.86
N GLY A 7 7.86 -9.50 2.07
CA GLY A 7 9.11 -8.82 2.41
C GLY A 7 8.85 -7.31 2.44
N GLY A 8 9.73 -6.58 3.10
CA GLY A 8 9.58 -5.15 3.21
C GLY A 8 10.91 -4.41 3.31
N MET A 9 10.87 -3.12 3.05
CA MET A 9 11.98 -2.19 3.23
C MET A 9 11.44 -0.83 3.67
N VAL A 10 12.17 -0.17 4.55
CA VAL A 10 11.87 1.21 4.98
C VAL A 10 12.65 2.17 4.10
N ILE A 11 11.97 3.17 3.52
CA ILE A 11 12.56 4.06 2.52
C ILE A 11 12.15 5.53 2.79
N GLY A 12 13.03 6.43 2.38
CA GLY A 12 12.79 7.87 2.42
C GLY A 12 12.97 8.51 3.78
N ALA A 13 12.88 9.83 3.80
CA ALA A 13 13.15 10.66 4.99
C ALA A 13 12.08 10.47 6.08
N VAL A 14 10.87 10.10 5.71
CA VAL A 14 9.75 9.88 6.64
C VAL A 14 9.55 8.40 6.97
N GLN A 15 10.49 7.53 6.55
CA GLN A 15 10.56 6.11 6.90
C GLN A 15 9.30 5.31 6.50
N THR A 16 8.86 5.49 5.26
CA THR A 16 7.69 4.79 4.73
C THR A 16 8.03 3.34 4.41
N ASN A 17 7.17 2.43 4.80
CA ASN A 17 7.26 1.02 4.49
C ASN A 17 6.87 0.77 3.01
N CYS A 18 7.71 0.03 2.31
CA CYS A 18 7.46 -0.48 0.98
C CYS A 18 7.47 -2.00 1.05
N TYR A 19 6.34 -2.63 0.78
CA TYR A 19 6.20 -4.09 0.89
C TYR A 19 6.17 -4.76 -0.48
N PHE A 20 6.62 -6.00 -0.54
CA PHE A 20 6.40 -6.86 -1.69
C PHE A 20 5.91 -8.24 -1.24
N VAL A 21 4.90 -8.75 -1.94
CA VAL A 21 4.28 -10.04 -1.65
C VAL A 21 4.60 -10.99 -2.79
N TYR A 22 4.97 -12.21 -2.46
CA TYR A 22 5.35 -13.25 -3.41
C TYR A 22 4.93 -14.64 -2.94
N ARG A 23 4.88 -15.58 -3.87
CA ARG A 23 4.63 -16.99 -3.56
C ARG A 23 5.96 -17.76 -3.54
N GLU A 24 6.20 -18.55 -2.50
CA GLU A 24 7.39 -19.40 -2.40
C GLU A 24 7.57 -20.25 -3.66
N GLY A 25 8.78 -20.24 -4.22
CA GLY A 25 9.12 -20.93 -5.46
C GLY A 25 8.81 -20.17 -6.74
N SER A 26 8.21 -18.97 -6.64
CA SER A 26 8.04 -18.04 -7.76
C SER A 26 8.98 -16.85 -7.64
N PRO A 27 9.59 -16.38 -8.73
CA PRO A 27 10.32 -15.11 -8.71
C PRO A 27 9.38 -13.90 -8.77
N ASP A 28 8.12 -14.07 -9.13
CA ASP A 28 7.19 -12.97 -9.31
C ASP A 28 6.73 -12.39 -7.98
N CYS A 29 6.69 -11.06 -7.89
CA CYS A 29 6.19 -10.36 -6.72
C CYS A 29 5.28 -9.18 -7.09
N ILE A 30 4.48 -8.75 -6.11
CA ILE A 30 3.57 -7.61 -6.17
C ILE A 30 4.08 -6.58 -5.17
N LEU A 31 4.32 -5.35 -5.63
CA LEU A 31 4.81 -4.26 -4.81
C LEU A 31 3.63 -3.42 -4.29
N PHE A 32 3.76 -2.94 -3.05
CA PHE A 32 2.81 -2.04 -2.40
C PHE A 32 3.54 -0.79 -1.94
N ASP A 33 3.07 0.35 -2.42
CA ASP A 33 3.64 1.67 -2.31
C ASP A 33 5.08 1.77 -2.86
N ALA A 34 5.42 2.94 -3.31
CA ALA A 34 6.73 3.22 -3.86
C ALA A 34 7.22 4.57 -3.33
N PRO A 35 7.75 4.60 -2.10
CA PRO A 35 8.40 5.78 -1.55
C PRO A 35 9.53 6.25 -2.45
N ASP A 36 10.10 7.37 -2.11
CA ASP A 36 11.26 7.94 -2.80
C ASP A 36 12.24 6.87 -3.35
N THR A 37 13.01 7.20 -4.39
CA THR A 37 14.01 6.28 -4.98
C THR A 37 13.46 5.00 -5.63
N GLY A 38 12.44 5.09 -6.47
CA GLY A 38 11.85 3.92 -7.16
C GLY A 38 12.86 3.05 -7.92
N LYS A 39 13.92 3.63 -8.50
CA LYS A 39 15.01 2.88 -9.13
C LYS A 39 15.76 1.99 -8.14
N GLU A 40 15.99 2.48 -6.93
CA GLU A 40 16.65 1.70 -5.86
C GLU A 40 15.76 0.56 -5.37
N ILE A 41 14.43 0.80 -5.25
CA ILE A 41 13.46 -0.25 -4.94
C ILE A 41 13.58 -1.39 -5.96
N VAL A 42 13.50 -1.06 -7.25
CA VAL A 42 13.62 -2.06 -8.33
C VAL A 42 14.97 -2.78 -8.27
N ARG A 43 16.06 -2.04 -8.09
CA ARG A 43 17.41 -2.63 -7.99
C ARG A 43 17.51 -3.65 -6.85
N ARG A 44 16.96 -3.34 -5.69
CA ARG A 44 16.99 -4.26 -4.51
C ARG A 44 16.14 -5.49 -4.74
N ILE A 45 14.91 -5.33 -5.20
CA ILE A 45 13.97 -6.43 -5.41
C ILE A 45 14.46 -7.36 -6.53
N GLU A 46 14.80 -6.81 -7.70
CA GLU A 46 15.32 -7.59 -8.83
C GLU A 46 16.70 -8.20 -8.51
N GLY A 47 17.55 -7.47 -7.76
CA GLY A 47 18.84 -7.99 -7.30
C GLY A 47 18.72 -9.13 -6.29
N ALA A 48 17.61 -9.24 -5.58
CA ALA A 48 17.28 -10.38 -4.72
C ALA A 48 16.63 -11.55 -5.48
N GLY A 49 16.46 -11.44 -6.81
CA GLY A 49 15.91 -12.48 -7.67
C GLY A 49 14.40 -12.44 -7.82
N PHE A 50 13.75 -11.34 -7.42
CA PHE A 50 12.32 -11.17 -7.62
C PHE A 50 12.01 -10.28 -8.84
N HIS A 51 10.90 -10.55 -9.50
CA HIS A 51 10.38 -9.81 -10.65
C HIS A 51 9.12 -9.06 -10.28
N ILE A 52 9.14 -7.73 -10.32
CA ILE A 52 7.97 -6.91 -10.01
C ILE A 52 6.96 -7.05 -11.15
N ARG A 53 5.73 -7.50 -10.84
CA ARG A 53 4.65 -7.71 -11.81
C ARG A 53 3.58 -6.63 -11.75
N ALA A 54 3.39 -6.02 -10.59
CA ALA A 54 2.44 -4.95 -10.37
C ALA A 54 2.91 -4.06 -9.22
N LEU A 55 2.46 -2.80 -9.21
CA LEU A 55 2.55 -1.87 -8.10
C LEU A 55 1.14 -1.45 -7.70
N PHE A 56 0.78 -1.65 -6.43
CA PHE A 56 -0.44 -1.14 -5.82
C PHE A 56 -0.12 0.05 -4.92
N LEU A 57 -0.91 1.10 -5.01
CA LEU A 57 -0.80 2.29 -4.15
C LEU A 57 -1.95 2.30 -3.15
N THR A 58 -1.61 2.46 -1.87
CA THR A 58 -2.61 2.56 -0.80
C THR A 58 -3.34 3.89 -0.84
N HIS A 59 -2.63 4.98 -1.09
CA HIS A 59 -3.15 6.32 -1.22
C HIS A 59 -2.18 7.25 -1.96
N GLY A 60 -2.52 8.53 -2.10
CA GLY A 60 -1.82 9.46 -2.98
C GLY A 60 -0.81 10.38 -2.33
N HIS A 61 -0.44 10.25 -1.05
CA HIS A 61 0.56 11.12 -0.44
C HIS A 61 1.97 10.87 -1.00
N PHE A 62 2.76 11.94 -1.00
CA PHE A 62 4.09 12.02 -1.63
C PHE A 62 4.99 10.84 -1.31
N ASP A 63 5.05 10.45 -0.06
CA ASP A 63 5.92 9.41 0.46
C ASP A 63 5.46 7.98 0.13
N HIS A 64 4.29 7.82 -0.48
CA HIS A 64 3.79 6.55 -1.02
C HIS A 64 3.90 6.46 -2.54
N ILE A 65 4.06 7.61 -3.24
CA ILE A 65 3.97 7.65 -4.70
C ILE A 65 5.21 8.15 -5.44
N MET A 66 6.15 8.83 -4.77
CA MET A 66 7.26 9.52 -5.46
C MET A 66 8.11 8.59 -6.33
N GLY A 67 8.29 7.34 -5.93
CA GLY A 67 9.01 6.32 -6.69
C GLY A 67 8.17 5.58 -7.74
N ALA A 68 6.85 5.76 -7.76
CA ALA A 68 5.96 4.90 -8.56
C ALA A 68 6.23 4.94 -10.06
N GLN A 69 6.51 6.12 -10.61
CA GLN A 69 6.84 6.25 -12.04
C GLN A 69 8.17 5.57 -12.38
N ASP A 70 9.17 5.73 -11.51
CA ASP A 70 10.48 5.08 -11.68
C ASP A 70 10.36 3.55 -11.58
N VAL A 71 9.55 3.03 -10.65
CA VAL A 71 9.25 1.60 -10.55
C VAL A 71 8.64 1.11 -11.86
N ARG A 72 7.58 1.77 -12.34
CA ARG A 72 6.90 1.38 -13.59
C ARG A 72 7.86 1.31 -14.77
N LEU A 73 8.71 2.32 -14.94
CA LEU A 73 9.63 2.40 -16.07
C LEU A 73 10.78 1.39 -15.95
N SER A 74 11.41 1.31 -14.78
CA SER A 74 12.57 0.45 -14.57
C SER A 74 12.20 -1.02 -14.54
N ALA A 75 11.20 -1.42 -13.75
CA ALA A 75 10.72 -2.80 -13.72
C ALA A 75 10.04 -3.19 -15.04
N GLY A 76 9.32 -2.26 -15.69
CA GLY A 76 8.74 -2.48 -17.01
C GLY A 76 9.79 -2.74 -18.11
N SER A 77 10.92 -2.03 -18.07
CA SER A 77 12.04 -2.30 -18.98
C SER A 77 12.65 -3.69 -18.77
N LEU A 78 12.83 -4.11 -17.53
CA LEU A 78 13.32 -5.45 -17.18
C LEU A 78 12.32 -6.53 -17.58
N ALA A 79 11.02 -6.34 -17.33
CA ALA A 79 9.96 -7.24 -17.78
C ALA A 79 9.98 -7.40 -19.31
N ALA A 80 10.06 -6.30 -20.05
CA ALA A 80 10.15 -6.34 -21.52
C ALA A 80 11.38 -7.13 -22.00
N SER A 81 12.54 -7.00 -21.34
CA SER A 81 13.74 -7.78 -21.68
C SER A 81 13.58 -9.29 -21.48
N ARG A 82 12.65 -9.70 -20.61
CA ARG A 82 12.29 -11.09 -20.35
C ARG A 82 11.11 -11.58 -21.20
N GLY A 83 10.52 -10.71 -22.05
CA GLY A 83 9.31 -11.00 -22.83
C GLY A 83 8.04 -11.08 -21.98
N GLU A 84 8.03 -10.43 -20.84
CA GLU A 84 6.94 -10.39 -19.88
C GLU A 84 6.03 -9.18 -20.10
N GLU A 85 4.82 -9.19 -19.52
CA GLU A 85 3.91 -8.06 -19.57
C GLU A 85 4.44 -6.83 -18.83
N ALA A 86 4.02 -5.65 -19.31
CA ALA A 86 4.41 -4.38 -18.70
C ALA A 86 3.87 -4.27 -17.26
N VAL A 87 4.71 -3.75 -16.36
CA VAL A 87 4.34 -3.47 -14.98
C VAL A 87 3.28 -2.36 -14.94
N LYS A 88 2.16 -2.63 -14.30
CA LYS A 88 1.04 -1.68 -14.16
C LYS A 88 0.99 -1.12 -12.74
N ILE A 89 0.61 0.17 -12.65
CA ILE A 89 0.27 0.83 -11.38
C ILE A 89 -1.24 0.75 -11.19
N TYR A 90 -1.65 0.24 -10.04
CA TYR A 90 -3.03 0.17 -9.56
C TYR A 90 -3.21 1.18 -8.43
N ALA A 91 -4.25 2.00 -8.50
CA ALA A 91 -4.55 2.99 -7.45
C ALA A 91 -6.06 3.13 -7.24
N PRO A 92 -6.51 3.44 -6.01
CA PRO A 92 -7.91 3.67 -5.74
C PRO A 92 -8.46 4.82 -6.60
N LYS A 93 -9.63 4.61 -7.23
CA LYS A 93 -10.26 5.63 -8.09
C LYS A 93 -10.55 6.92 -7.33
N ALA A 94 -10.89 6.81 -6.04
CA ALA A 94 -11.16 7.96 -5.19
C ALA A 94 -9.92 8.83 -4.91
N GLU A 95 -8.70 8.37 -5.23
CA GLU A 95 -7.45 9.16 -5.17
C GLU A 95 -7.15 9.95 -6.45
N GLU A 96 -8.00 9.92 -7.45
CA GLU A 96 -7.72 10.56 -8.76
C GLU A 96 -7.44 12.06 -8.63
N GLU A 97 -8.21 12.80 -7.82
CA GLU A 97 -7.98 14.22 -7.59
C GLU A 97 -6.62 14.47 -6.91
N MET A 98 -6.32 13.70 -5.86
CA MET A 98 -5.05 13.82 -5.13
C MET A 98 -3.86 13.48 -6.03
N LEU A 99 -3.90 12.39 -6.76
CA LEU A 99 -2.83 11.97 -7.66
C LEU A 99 -2.59 12.94 -8.82
N SER A 100 -3.60 13.72 -9.20
CA SER A 100 -3.51 14.71 -10.29
C SER A 100 -3.06 16.11 -9.86
N ASP A 101 -2.92 16.38 -8.56
CA ASP A 101 -2.55 17.69 -8.01
C ASP A 101 -1.34 17.59 -7.07
N SER A 102 -0.20 18.17 -7.49
CA SER A 102 1.06 18.12 -6.72
C SER A 102 1.01 18.87 -5.39
N GLY A 103 0.10 19.83 -5.25
CA GLY A 103 -0.15 20.52 -3.98
C GLY A 103 -0.96 19.62 -3.03
N TYR A 104 -1.94 18.90 -3.57
CA TYR A 104 -2.81 18.01 -2.79
C TYR A 104 -2.07 16.73 -2.36
N ASN A 105 -1.29 16.11 -3.25
CA ASN A 105 -0.48 14.93 -2.92
C ASN A 105 0.82 15.28 -2.17
N MET A 106 1.05 16.56 -1.90
CA MET A 106 2.15 17.13 -1.13
C MET A 106 3.54 17.01 -1.78
N THR A 107 3.67 16.48 -2.99
CA THR A 107 4.98 16.39 -3.68
C THR A 107 5.60 17.76 -3.92
N ALA A 108 4.79 18.81 -4.12
CA ALA A 108 5.27 20.18 -4.26
C ALA A 108 5.95 20.73 -3.00
N SER A 109 5.60 20.20 -1.81
CA SER A 109 6.15 20.67 -0.52
C SER A 109 7.35 19.85 -0.05
N PHE A 110 7.43 18.56 -0.41
CA PHE A 110 8.41 17.62 0.13
C PHE A 110 9.37 17.05 -0.92
N GLY A 111 9.30 17.47 -2.17
CA GLY A 111 10.16 16.96 -3.21
C GLY A 111 10.03 17.72 -4.51
N THR A 112 10.07 16.99 -5.62
CA THR A 112 9.81 17.52 -6.94
C THR A 112 8.30 17.43 -7.22
N PRO A 113 7.63 18.55 -7.55
CA PRO A 113 6.21 18.54 -7.90
C PRO A 113 5.91 17.49 -8.97
N MET A 114 5.03 16.56 -8.68
CA MET A 114 4.64 15.51 -9.62
C MET A 114 3.15 15.20 -9.54
N THR A 115 2.63 14.70 -10.64
CA THR A 115 1.32 14.08 -10.72
C THR A 115 1.49 12.65 -11.22
N LEU A 116 0.58 11.77 -10.83
CA LEU A 116 0.64 10.37 -11.20
C LEU A 116 -0.68 9.93 -11.82
N ARG A 117 -0.59 9.30 -13.00
CA ARG A 117 -1.72 8.61 -13.61
C ARG A 117 -1.46 7.10 -13.58
N PRO A 118 -2.18 6.34 -12.75
CA PRO A 118 -2.08 4.90 -12.71
C PRO A 118 -2.57 4.26 -14.03
N ASN A 119 -2.21 3.00 -14.25
CA ASN A 119 -2.68 2.24 -15.40
C ASN A 119 -4.09 1.66 -15.18
N VAL A 120 -4.40 1.36 -13.93
CA VAL A 120 -5.67 0.74 -13.52
C VAL A 120 -6.21 1.45 -12.29
N TRP A 121 -7.43 1.92 -12.40
CA TRP A 121 -8.21 2.38 -11.27
C TRP A 121 -8.91 1.21 -10.61
N ILE A 122 -8.88 1.17 -9.28
CA ILE A 122 -9.51 0.11 -8.47
C ILE A 122 -10.54 0.71 -7.51
N GLU A 123 -11.53 -0.10 -7.14
CA GLU A 123 -12.66 0.31 -6.30
C GLU A 123 -12.88 -0.67 -5.15
N ASP A 124 -13.67 -0.26 -4.15
CA ASP A 124 -14.00 -1.07 -2.98
C ASP A 124 -14.62 -2.42 -3.36
N GLY A 125 -14.18 -3.46 -2.66
CA GLY A 125 -14.68 -4.82 -2.85
C GLY A 125 -14.15 -5.55 -4.08
N GLN A 126 -13.36 -4.90 -4.95
CA GLN A 126 -12.74 -5.60 -6.08
C GLN A 126 -11.76 -6.68 -5.60
N GLU A 127 -11.78 -7.82 -6.29
CA GLU A 127 -10.77 -8.86 -6.17
C GLU A 127 -9.92 -8.87 -7.43
N ILE A 128 -8.60 -8.78 -7.25
CA ILE A 128 -7.62 -8.72 -8.33
C ILE A 128 -6.64 -9.86 -8.13
N GLU A 129 -6.44 -10.66 -9.17
CA GLU A 129 -5.47 -11.75 -9.14
C GLU A 129 -4.24 -11.39 -9.96
N ILE A 130 -3.07 -11.38 -9.33
CA ILE A 130 -1.76 -11.18 -9.95
C ILE A 130 -0.86 -12.35 -9.56
N THR A 131 -0.28 -13.03 -10.52
CA THR A 131 0.67 -14.16 -10.30
C THR A 131 0.13 -15.26 -9.37
N GLY A 132 -1.20 -15.51 -9.41
CA GLY A 132 -1.87 -16.48 -8.55
C GLY A 132 -2.04 -16.02 -7.10
N ILE A 133 -1.88 -14.73 -6.81
CA ILE A 133 -2.19 -14.12 -5.51
C ILE A 133 -3.42 -13.25 -5.67
N ARG A 134 -4.46 -13.56 -4.90
CA ARG A 134 -5.72 -12.80 -4.88
C ARG A 134 -5.66 -11.71 -3.83
N ILE A 135 -5.94 -10.48 -4.24
CA ILE A 135 -5.91 -9.27 -3.45
C ILE A 135 -7.32 -8.70 -3.43
N LYS A 136 -7.90 -8.54 -2.24
CA LYS A 136 -9.17 -7.84 -2.04
C LYS A 136 -8.91 -6.39 -1.69
N VAL A 137 -9.52 -5.49 -2.43
CA VAL A 137 -9.47 -4.04 -2.17
C VAL A 137 -10.52 -3.69 -1.11
N ILE A 138 -10.09 -3.03 -0.04
CA ILE A 138 -10.96 -2.51 1.02
C ILE A 138 -10.75 -1.00 1.07
N SER A 139 -11.72 -0.21 0.63
CA SER A 139 -11.64 1.26 0.79
C SER A 139 -11.67 1.63 2.27
N THR A 140 -10.66 2.36 2.72
CA THR A 140 -10.49 2.79 4.11
C THR A 140 -10.26 4.31 4.18
N PRO A 141 -11.25 5.12 3.73
CA PRO A 141 -11.13 6.57 3.76
C PRO A 141 -10.96 7.10 5.18
N GLY A 142 -10.35 8.28 5.30
CA GLY A 142 -10.22 9.01 6.55
C GLY A 142 -8.84 9.62 6.76
N HIS A 143 -7.76 8.95 6.43
CA HIS A 143 -6.44 9.55 6.27
C HIS A 143 -6.40 10.39 4.99
N THR A 144 -6.79 9.80 3.87
CA THR A 144 -7.18 10.48 2.64
C THR A 144 -8.61 10.08 2.24
N PRO A 145 -9.27 10.82 1.36
CA PRO A 145 -10.62 10.46 0.90
C PRO A 145 -10.68 9.12 0.16
N GLY A 146 -9.59 8.71 -0.46
CA GLY A 146 -9.55 7.51 -1.29
C GLY A 146 -8.62 6.42 -0.77
N SER A 147 -8.09 6.51 0.44
CA SER A 147 -7.24 5.47 1.03
C SER A 147 -7.87 4.09 0.89
N ALA A 148 -7.04 3.09 0.59
CA ALA A 148 -7.43 1.70 0.53
C ALA A 148 -6.42 0.79 1.23
N SER A 149 -6.93 -0.26 1.84
CA SER A 149 -6.16 -1.37 2.38
C SER A 149 -6.29 -2.58 1.46
N PHE A 150 -5.27 -3.44 1.44
CA PHE A 150 -5.23 -4.61 0.56
C PHE A 150 -5.16 -5.89 1.39
N TYR A 151 -6.21 -6.71 1.31
CA TYR A 151 -6.31 -7.94 2.07
C TYR A 151 -6.01 -9.16 1.21
N ILE A 152 -5.09 -10.00 1.66
CA ILE A 152 -4.68 -11.26 1.04
C ILE A 152 -5.13 -12.39 1.97
N GLU A 153 -6.38 -12.80 1.81
CA GLU A 153 -7.06 -13.74 2.70
C GLU A 153 -6.31 -15.07 2.83
N GLU A 154 -5.79 -15.64 1.73
CA GLU A 154 -5.03 -16.90 1.72
C GLU A 154 -3.84 -16.88 2.68
N ALA A 155 -3.29 -15.70 2.95
CA ALA A 155 -2.10 -15.53 3.80
C ALA A 155 -2.42 -14.87 5.14
N GLY A 156 -3.64 -14.37 5.37
CA GLY A 156 -3.96 -13.57 6.54
C GLY A 156 -3.16 -12.26 6.61
N ILE A 157 -2.87 -11.63 5.45
CA ILE A 157 -2.06 -10.41 5.36
C ILE A 157 -2.96 -9.24 4.98
N LEU A 158 -2.86 -8.14 5.73
CA LEU A 158 -3.49 -6.86 5.43
C LEU A 158 -2.41 -5.79 5.28
N ILE A 159 -2.30 -5.17 4.11
CA ILE A 159 -1.49 -3.97 3.90
C ILE A 159 -2.42 -2.78 4.10
N SER A 160 -2.25 -2.07 5.22
CA SER A 160 -3.20 -1.05 5.67
C SER A 160 -2.89 0.36 5.16
N GLY A 161 -1.69 0.59 4.58
CA GLY A 161 -1.23 1.96 4.33
C GLY A 161 -1.30 2.79 5.60
N ASP A 162 -1.75 4.03 5.47
CA ASP A 162 -1.86 4.95 6.60
C ASP A 162 -3.25 4.94 7.23
N THR A 163 -3.84 3.75 7.36
CA THR A 163 -5.14 3.57 8.01
C THR A 163 -4.96 3.10 9.46
N LEU A 164 -4.34 1.95 9.68
CA LEU A 164 -4.17 1.32 11.00
C LEU A 164 -2.69 1.01 11.24
N PHE A 165 -2.14 1.48 12.35
CA PHE A 165 -0.77 1.28 12.81
C PHE A 165 -0.74 0.48 14.10
N GLU A 166 0.43 0.00 14.52
CA GLU A 166 0.63 -0.58 15.85
C GLU A 166 0.30 0.48 16.91
N GLU A 167 -0.75 0.20 17.70
CA GLU A 167 -1.27 1.04 18.78
C GLU A 167 -1.53 2.52 18.35
N SER A 168 -1.83 2.73 17.07
CA SER A 168 -2.06 4.06 16.49
C SER A 168 -2.94 3.99 15.24
N VAL A 169 -3.26 5.16 14.69
CA VAL A 169 -4.01 5.34 13.44
C VAL A 169 -3.38 6.43 12.59
N GLY A 170 -3.70 6.44 11.31
CA GLY A 170 -3.29 7.49 10.38
C GLY A 170 -3.79 8.87 10.84
N ARG A 171 -2.98 9.91 10.61
CA ARG A 171 -3.38 11.30 10.87
C ARG A 171 -4.51 11.73 9.94
N THR A 172 -5.33 12.65 10.41
CA THR A 172 -6.54 13.10 9.70
C THR A 172 -6.64 14.61 9.56
N ASP A 173 -5.55 15.32 9.81
CA ASP A 173 -5.48 16.80 9.82
C ASP A 173 -5.03 17.40 8.48
N PHE A 174 -4.69 16.57 7.49
CA PHE A 174 -4.42 17.03 6.14
C PHE A 174 -5.72 17.24 5.35
N LYS A 175 -5.63 17.97 4.23
CA LYS A 175 -6.75 18.22 3.32
C LYS A 175 -7.45 16.90 2.94
N GLY A 176 -8.75 16.82 3.18
CA GLY A 176 -9.56 15.63 2.89
C GLY A 176 -9.58 14.57 4.00
N GLY A 177 -8.77 14.74 5.07
CA GLY A 177 -8.77 13.85 6.22
C GLY A 177 -10.00 14.03 7.12
N SER A 178 -10.39 12.94 7.80
CA SER A 178 -11.54 12.94 8.74
C SER A 178 -11.38 11.81 9.77
N ALA A 179 -11.26 12.19 11.04
CA ALA A 179 -11.09 11.23 12.14
C ALA A 179 -12.29 10.29 12.28
N SER A 180 -13.52 10.82 12.20
CA SER A 180 -14.73 10.00 12.32
C SER A 180 -14.93 9.03 11.14
N VAL A 181 -14.43 9.38 9.96
CA VAL A 181 -14.47 8.48 8.79
C VAL A 181 -13.39 7.40 8.92
N LEU A 182 -12.19 7.76 9.40
CA LEU A 182 -11.12 6.81 9.65
C LEU A 182 -11.52 5.77 10.70
N GLU A 183 -12.11 6.23 11.82
CA GLU A 183 -12.65 5.37 12.87
C GLU A 183 -13.63 4.34 12.32
N LYS A 184 -14.60 4.77 11.50
CA LYS A 184 -15.54 3.86 10.85
C LYS A 184 -14.85 2.89 9.88
N SER A 185 -13.89 3.37 9.11
CA SER A 185 -13.12 2.51 8.21
C SER A 185 -12.43 1.38 8.98
N ILE A 186 -11.85 1.67 10.13
CA ILE A 186 -11.17 0.68 10.95
C ILE A 186 -12.17 -0.25 11.63
N THR A 187 -13.16 0.29 12.33
CA THR A 187 -14.09 -0.51 13.14
C THR A 187 -15.04 -1.36 12.29
N GLU A 188 -15.57 -0.81 11.19
CA GLU A 188 -16.58 -1.49 10.38
C GLU A 188 -15.98 -2.36 9.27
N LYS A 189 -14.73 -2.09 8.82
CA LYS A 189 -14.14 -2.81 7.69
C LYS A 189 -12.89 -3.61 8.05
N LEU A 190 -12.01 -3.11 8.93
CA LEU A 190 -10.79 -3.83 9.29
C LEU A 190 -10.97 -4.73 10.51
N PHE A 191 -11.66 -4.26 11.54
CA PHE A 191 -11.89 -5.04 12.75
C PHE A 191 -12.87 -6.22 12.58
N VAL A 192 -13.51 -6.34 11.41
CA VAL A 192 -14.30 -7.53 11.06
C VAL A 192 -13.44 -8.67 10.48
N LEU A 193 -12.18 -8.40 10.17
CA LEU A 193 -11.23 -9.43 9.72
C LEU A 193 -10.84 -10.34 10.90
N PRO A 194 -10.35 -11.56 10.63
CA PRO A 194 -9.86 -12.49 11.65
C PRO A 194 -8.79 -11.85 12.54
N ASP A 195 -8.80 -12.14 13.82
CA ASP A 195 -7.88 -11.55 14.81
C ASP A 195 -6.41 -11.86 14.53
N GLU A 196 -6.12 -13.01 13.91
CA GLU A 196 -4.79 -13.43 13.49
C GLU A 196 -4.28 -12.73 12.21
N THR A 197 -5.09 -11.89 11.57
CA THR A 197 -4.66 -11.15 10.38
C THR A 197 -3.50 -10.23 10.72
N GLU A 198 -2.35 -10.44 10.09
CA GLU A 198 -1.16 -9.59 10.23
C GLU A 198 -1.36 -8.28 9.46
N VAL A 199 -1.15 -7.16 10.14
CA VAL A 199 -1.30 -5.80 9.59
C VAL A 199 0.07 -5.21 9.29
N TYR A 200 0.26 -4.79 8.05
CA TYR A 200 1.49 -4.17 7.54
C TYR A 200 1.22 -2.71 7.17
N PRO A 201 1.52 -1.77 8.07
CA PRO A 201 1.19 -0.35 7.90
C PRO A 201 2.17 0.40 7.00
N GLY A 202 1.77 1.60 6.56
CA GLY A 202 2.66 2.49 5.82
C GLY A 202 3.86 2.99 6.63
N HIS A 203 3.73 3.04 7.95
CA HIS A 203 4.81 3.45 8.87
C HIS A 203 4.84 2.57 10.11
N GLY A 204 6.04 2.42 10.71
CA GLY A 204 6.23 1.70 11.95
C GLY A 204 6.25 0.18 11.79
N ALA A 205 5.99 -0.52 12.90
CA ALA A 205 6.04 -1.97 12.95
C ALA A 205 4.72 -2.61 12.48
N SER A 206 4.79 -3.90 12.15
CA SER A 206 3.60 -4.71 11.88
C SER A 206 2.90 -5.09 13.19
N THR A 207 1.60 -5.31 13.11
CA THR A 207 0.75 -5.70 14.22
C THR A 207 -0.26 -6.78 13.78
N THR A 208 -1.32 -7.02 14.55
CA THR A 208 -2.44 -7.89 14.17
C THR A 208 -3.78 -7.22 14.46
N ILE A 209 -4.82 -7.62 13.75
CA ILE A 209 -6.18 -7.11 13.99
C ILE A 209 -6.60 -7.35 15.45
N GLY A 210 -6.30 -8.53 16.00
CA GLY A 210 -6.64 -8.86 17.39
C GLY A 210 -5.89 -8.02 18.43
N HIS A 211 -4.62 -7.66 18.15
CA HIS A 211 -3.85 -6.74 18.99
C HIS A 211 -4.50 -5.36 19.01
N GLU A 212 -4.79 -4.81 17.82
CA GLU A 212 -5.34 -3.46 17.70
C GLU A 212 -6.75 -3.33 18.28
N LYS A 213 -7.60 -4.34 18.14
CA LYS A 213 -8.91 -4.37 18.82
C LYS A 213 -8.79 -4.23 20.32
N LYS A 214 -7.73 -4.76 20.90
CA LYS A 214 -7.57 -4.86 22.36
C LYS A 214 -6.76 -3.72 22.96
N TYR A 215 -5.71 -3.29 22.28
CA TYR A 215 -4.69 -2.41 22.87
C TYR A 215 -4.56 -1.06 22.17
N ASN A 216 -5.20 -0.85 21.02
CA ASN A 216 -5.10 0.43 20.35
C ASN A 216 -5.86 1.51 21.15
N PRO A 217 -5.16 2.58 21.62
CA PRO A 217 -5.76 3.59 22.48
C PRO A 217 -6.86 4.43 21.81
N PHE A 218 -6.97 4.38 20.49
CA PHE A 218 -8.05 5.07 19.77
C PHE A 218 -9.38 4.32 19.83
N PHE A 219 -9.39 3.04 20.26
CA PHE A 219 -10.58 2.17 20.26
C PHE A 219 -10.81 1.46 21.60
N SER A 220 -9.89 1.59 22.57
CA SER A 220 -10.07 1.00 23.90
C SER A 220 -10.95 1.89 24.77
N ASP A 221 -11.95 1.30 25.43
CA ASP A 221 -12.83 1.98 26.41
C ASP A 221 -12.12 2.31 27.74
N GLU A 222 -10.79 2.21 27.81
CA GLU A 222 -10.01 2.38 29.05
C GLU A 222 -9.42 3.80 29.23
N PHE A 223 -10.17 4.86 28.86
CA PHE A 223 -9.83 6.23 29.25
C PHE A 223 -11.01 6.97 29.85
#